data_6b724d5e69a8e7c295bd7e8a17b09a80
#
_entry.id   6b724d5e69a8e7c295bd7e8a17b09a80
#
_cell.length_a   1.000
_cell.length_b   1.000
_cell.length_c   1.000
_cell.angle_alpha   90.00
_cell.angle_beta   90.00
_cell.angle_gamma   90.00
#
_symmetry.space_group_name_H-M   'P 1'
#
loop_
_entity.id
_entity.type
_entity.pdbx_description
1 polymer ?
#
loop_
_entity_poly.entity_id
_entity_poly.type
_entity_poly.pdbx_seq_one_letter_code
_entity_poly.pdbx_strand_id
1 'polypeptide(L)'
;MRSAPWLPDWDGALYAANTDHHRRYDARFLSTLPLQPTDRVLDLGCGAGDLTATVAKLVPDGHVVGLDPQPSLVAEARRRAGANQSFVEAPAQQLAAEVAGSFDVIFSQSMLHWVPWADHPTILQQCRQRLRPGGALRVECGGGDNVREVVAFLDKISQEFAGSSAPSAPWTFVHAGAYLDLLIDVGFDVADGFVHTVAQRRPFDRDSVIGWLTSQAIEAYATDLAAEQRAPFRDEVIARVDELRRPDGTYDLTFVRLDLLAFNP
;
A
#
# COMPACT_ATOMS: atom_id res chain seq x y z
N MET A 1 4.06 20.91 -7.96
CA MET A 1 2.77 20.26 -7.68
C MET A 1 2.85 19.72 -6.26
N ARG A 2 1.86 19.90 -5.42
CA ARG A 2 1.90 19.36 -4.06
C ARG A 2 1.64 17.85 -4.14
N SER A 3 2.46 17.04 -3.42
CA SER A 3 2.14 15.65 -3.09
C SER A 3 0.68 15.56 -2.66
N ALA A 4 0.02 14.43 -2.92
CA ALA A 4 -1.36 14.21 -2.52
C ALA A 4 -1.52 14.59 -1.03
N PRO A 5 -2.40 15.54 -0.69
CA PRO A 5 -2.39 16.19 0.64
C PRO A 5 -2.73 15.26 1.80
N TRP A 6 -3.16 14.02 1.51
CA TRP A 6 -3.51 12.97 2.47
C TRP A 6 -2.38 11.96 2.72
N LEU A 7 -1.24 12.08 2.02
CA LEU A 7 -0.10 11.19 2.26
C LEU A 7 0.85 11.84 3.27
N PRO A 8 1.27 11.12 4.30
CA PRO A 8 2.33 11.57 5.19
C PRO A 8 3.64 11.77 4.41
N ASP A 9 4.44 12.72 4.82
CA ASP A 9 5.80 12.89 4.29
C ASP A 9 6.67 11.78 4.91
N TRP A 10 6.82 10.69 4.17
CA TRP A 10 7.53 9.51 4.65
C TRP A 10 9.03 9.80 4.78
N ASP A 11 9.58 9.56 5.97
CA ASP A 11 11.03 9.35 6.10
C ASP A 11 11.37 8.01 5.43
N GLY A 12 11.89 8.08 4.21
CA GLY A 12 12.20 6.89 3.40
C GLY A 12 13.22 5.96 4.07
N ALA A 13 14.13 6.47 4.90
CA ALA A 13 15.11 5.68 5.63
C ALA A 13 14.47 4.92 6.80
N LEU A 14 13.61 5.59 7.57
CA LEU A 14 12.85 4.98 8.66
C LEU A 14 11.87 3.94 8.13
N TYR A 15 11.19 4.24 7.02
CA TYR A 15 10.30 3.31 6.35
C TYR A 15 11.06 2.07 5.89
N ALA A 16 12.17 2.23 5.16
CA ALA A 16 12.98 1.12 4.67
C ALA A 16 13.53 0.22 5.80
N ALA A 17 13.90 0.79 6.95
CA ALA A 17 14.39 0.04 8.10
C ALA A 17 13.31 -0.84 8.77
N ASN A 18 12.02 -0.54 8.58
CA ASN A 18 10.90 -1.24 9.23
C ASN A 18 10.01 -2.00 8.25
N THR A 19 10.44 -2.23 6.99
CA THR A 19 9.67 -2.94 5.95
C THR A 19 10.04 -4.41 5.78
N ASP A 20 10.92 -4.99 6.58
CA ASP A 20 11.27 -6.42 6.50
C ASP A 20 10.06 -7.36 6.59
N HIS A 21 8.98 -6.91 7.22
CA HIS A 21 7.73 -7.65 7.24
C HIS A 21 7.04 -7.71 5.88
N HIS A 22 7.26 -6.76 4.95
CA HIS A 22 6.75 -6.81 3.58
C HIS A 22 7.43 -7.90 2.77
N ARG A 23 8.74 -8.10 2.93
CA ARG A 23 9.53 -9.11 2.17
C ARG A 23 9.02 -10.55 2.32
N ARG A 24 8.33 -10.88 3.43
CA ARG A 24 7.71 -12.19 3.62
C ARG A 24 6.48 -12.41 2.73
N TYR A 25 5.79 -11.31 2.32
CA TYR A 25 4.67 -11.39 1.39
C TYR A 25 5.15 -11.36 -0.06
N ASP A 26 6.31 -10.78 -0.32
CA ASP A 26 6.83 -10.62 -1.68
C ASP A 26 6.93 -11.96 -2.41
N ALA A 27 7.43 -13.01 -1.77
CA ALA A 27 7.57 -14.31 -2.39
C ALA A 27 6.22 -14.90 -2.84
N ARG A 28 5.18 -14.81 -1.99
CA ARG A 28 3.83 -15.27 -2.34
C ARG A 28 3.21 -14.38 -3.42
N PHE A 29 3.33 -13.07 -3.29
CA PHE A 29 2.83 -12.10 -4.25
C PHE A 29 3.48 -12.33 -5.63
N LEU A 30 4.81 -12.43 -5.67
CA LEU A 30 5.58 -12.70 -6.89
C LEU A 30 5.21 -14.03 -7.54
N SER A 31 4.95 -15.09 -6.75
CA SER A 31 4.58 -16.41 -7.29
C SER A 31 3.22 -16.41 -8.01
N THR A 32 2.41 -15.39 -7.80
CA THR A 32 1.08 -15.25 -8.43
C THR A 32 1.03 -14.15 -9.49
N LEU A 33 2.14 -13.47 -9.78
CA LEU A 33 2.24 -12.57 -10.92
C LEU A 33 2.38 -13.40 -12.21
N PRO A 34 1.46 -13.26 -13.19
CA PRO A 34 1.50 -14.02 -14.44
C PRO A 34 2.49 -13.40 -15.44
N LEU A 35 3.79 -13.41 -15.11
CA LEU A 35 4.84 -12.74 -15.87
C LEU A 35 5.43 -13.62 -16.97
N GLN A 36 5.74 -12.98 -18.11
CA GLN A 36 6.58 -13.53 -19.16
C GLN A 36 7.88 -12.70 -19.28
N PRO A 37 9.00 -13.28 -19.73
CA PRO A 37 10.29 -12.58 -19.79
C PRO A 37 10.30 -11.28 -20.61
N THR A 38 9.37 -11.13 -21.55
CA THR A 38 9.24 -9.98 -22.47
C THR A 38 8.20 -8.96 -22.05
N ASP A 39 7.54 -9.16 -20.91
CA ASP A 39 6.39 -8.34 -20.52
C ASP A 39 6.79 -6.90 -20.21
N ARG A 40 5.89 -6.00 -20.56
CA ARG A 40 5.86 -4.64 -20.08
C ARG A 40 4.98 -4.54 -18.84
N VAL A 41 5.56 -4.19 -17.73
CA VAL A 41 4.93 -4.23 -16.40
C VAL A 41 4.83 -2.85 -15.79
N LEU A 42 3.73 -2.55 -15.10
CA LEU A 42 3.57 -1.35 -14.28
C LEU A 42 3.51 -1.74 -12.80
N ASP A 43 4.35 -1.11 -11.99
CA ASP A 43 4.32 -1.13 -10.53
C ASP A 43 3.64 0.14 -10.02
N LEU A 44 2.39 0.01 -9.56
CA LEU A 44 1.54 1.12 -9.13
C LEU A 44 1.71 1.33 -7.61
N GLY A 45 2.39 2.40 -7.24
CA GLY A 45 2.85 2.69 -5.88
C GLY A 45 4.19 2.02 -5.58
N CYS A 46 5.18 2.25 -6.46
CA CYS A 46 6.47 1.55 -6.44
C CYS A 46 7.39 1.91 -5.28
N GLY A 47 7.12 2.99 -4.55
CA GLY A 47 7.97 3.48 -3.49
C GLY A 47 9.42 3.70 -3.95
N ALA A 48 10.39 3.19 -3.20
CA ALA A 48 11.82 3.25 -3.53
C ALA A 48 12.28 2.21 -4.57
N GLY A 49 11.35 1.44 -5.18
CA GLY A 49 11.60 0.56 -6.31
C GLY A 49 12.17 -0.83 -5.96
N ASP A 50 12.09 -1.29 -4.72
CA ASP A 50 12.65 -2.59 -4.33
C ASP A 50 11.92 -3.76 -5.02
N LEU A 51 10.58 -3.75 -5.00
CA LEU A 51 9.78 -4.76 -5.70
C LEU A 51 9.88 -4.59 -7.22
N THR A 52 9.88 -3.34 -7.72
CA THR A 52 10.14 -3.03 -9.13
C THR A 52 11.43 -3.69 -9.62
N ALA A 53 12.52 -3.56 -8.84
CA ALA A 53 13.82 -4.16 -9.17
C ALA A 53 13.80 -5.70 -9.15
N THR A 54 12.98 -6.28 -8.29
CA THR A 54 12.79 -7.74 -8.23
C THR A 54 12.02 -8.23 -9.45
N VAL A 55 10.92 -7.57 -9.82
CA VAL A 55 10.11 -7.90 -11.00
C VAL A 55 10.91 -7.69 -12.28
N ALA A 56 11.74 -6.66 -12.37
CA ALA A 56 12.59 -6.41 -13.54
C ALA A 56 13.57 -7.56 -13.86
N LYS A 57 13.99 -8.33 -12.84
CA LYS A 57 14.80 -9.54 -13.04
C LYS A 57 13.99 -10.71 -13.61
N LEU A 58 12.67 -10.71 -13.41
CA LEU A 58 11.76 -11.74 -13.92
C LEU A 58 11.32 -11.45 -15.37
N VAL A 59 11.49 -10.19 -15.83
CA VAL A 59 11.20 -9.75 -17.19
C VAL A 59 12.46 -9.17 -17.86
N PRO A 60 13.52 -9.96 -18.06
CA PRO A 60 14.82 -9.46 -18.52
C PRO A 60 14.79 -8.86 -19.91
N ASP A 61 13.89 -9.31 -20.78
CA ASP A 61 13.70 -8.83 -22.16
C ASP A 61 12.53 -7.84 -22.26
N GLY A 62 11.87 -7.56 -21.15
CA GLY A 62 10.75 -6.64 -21.01
C GLY A 62 11.16 -5.31 -20.37
N HIS A 63 10.17 -4.61 -19.78
CA HIS A 63 10.41 -3.34 -19.10
C HIS A 63 9.44 -3.12 -17.93
N VAL A 64 9.95 -2.63 -16.81
CA VAL A 64 9.10 -2.27 -15.65
C VAL A 64 9.08 -0.76 -15.46
N VAL A 65 7.86 -0.20 -15.40
CA VAL A 65 7.61 1.20 -15.07
C VAL A 65 7.12 1.26 -13.63
N GLY A 66 7.79 1.99 -12.75
CA GLY A 66 7.30 2.31 -11.42
C GLY A 66 6.61 3.67 -11.40
N LEU A 67 5.47 3.78 -10.72
CA LEU A 67 4.75 5.04 -10.51
C LEU A 67 4.51 5.23 -9.00
N ASP A 68 4.91 6.38 -8.46
CA ASP A 68 4.70 6.75 -7.06
C ASP A 68 4.57 8.28 -6.92
N PRO A 69 3.72 8.81 -6.03
CA PRO A 69 3.57 10.25 -5.85
C PRO A 69 4.67 10.89 -4.99
N GLN A 70 5.51 10.13 -4.29
CA GLN A 70 6.49 10.65 -3.34
C GLN A 70 7.82 10.98 -4.03
N PRO A 71 8.20 12.28 -4.15
CA PRO A 71 9.41 12.68 -4.87
C PRO A 71 10.69 12.05 -4.33
N SER A 72 10.82 11.93 -2.99
CA SER A 72 11.99 11.35 -2.33
C SER A 72 12.16 9.87 -2.64
N LEU A 73 11.06 9.10 -2.65
CA LEU A 73 11.07 7.68 -2.98
C LEU A 73 11.38 7.45 -4.46
N VAL A 74 10.75 8.22 -5.35
CA VAL A 74 11.02 8.15 -6.80
C VAL A 74 12.45 8.54 -7.14
N ALA A 75 13.01 9.56 -6.48
CA ALA A 75 14.41 9.93 -6.66
C ALA A 75 15.35 8.78 -6.26
N GLU A 76 15.09 8.10 -5.14
CA GLU A 76 15.85 6.94 -4.70
C GLU A 76 15.69 5.76 -5.68
N ALA A 77 14.48 5.48 -6.14
CA ALA A 77 14.22 4.45 -7.14
C ALA A 77 14.98 4.72 -8.45
N ARG A 78 14.96 5.96 -8.95
CA ARG A 78 15.71 6.38 -10.15
C ARG A 78 17.22 6.21 -9.98
N ARG A 79 17.77 6.52 -8.80
CA ARG A 79 19.21 6.36 -8.51
C ARG A 79 19.66 4.90 -8.58
N ARG A 80 18.77 3.96 -8.28
CA ARG A 80 19.03 2.51 -8.23
C ARG A 80 18.55 1.77 -9.47
N ALA A 81 17.95 2.47 -10.44
CA ALA A 81 17.31 1.88 -11.60
C ALA A 81 18.27 1.04 -12.45
N GLY A 82 17.86 -0.16 -12.82
CA GLY A 82 18.50 -0.98 -13.85
C GLY A 82 18.09 -0.57 -15.27
N ALA A 83 18.70 -1.19 -16.27
CA ALA A 83 18.52 -0.83 -17.69
C ALA A 83 17.06 -0.99 -18.20
N ASN A 84 16.31 -1.94 -17.64
CA ASN A 84 14.93 -2.22 -18.01
C ASN A 84 13.90 -1.65 -17.01
N GLN A 85 14.24 -0.55 -16.33
CA GLN A 85 13.38 0.11 -15.36
C GLN A 85 13.27 1.61 -15.66
N SER A 86 12.09 2.17 -15.41
CA SER A 86 11.88 3.62 -15.41
C SER A 86 10.88 4.00 -14.32
N PHE A 87 10.94 5.25 -13.84
CA PHE A 87 10.13 5.71 -12.73
C PHE A 87 9.47 7.05 -13.02
N VAL A 88 8.17 7.13 -12.74
CA VAL A 88 7.32 8.31 -12.93
C VAL A 88 6.86 8.81 -11.58
N GLU A 89 7.01 10.11 -11.35
CA GLU A 89 6.51 10.79 -10.14
C GLU A 89 5.10 11.31 -10.44
N ALA A 90 4.08 10.56 -10.02
CA ALA A 90 2.68 10.96 -10.15
C ALA A 90 1.80 10.15 -9.20
N PRO A 91 0.64 10.70 -8.78
CA PRO A 91 -0.37 9.93 -8.06
C PRO A 91 -1.07 8.94 -9.00
N ALA A 92 -1.54 7.83 -8.45
CA ALA A 92 -2.24 6.77 -9.20
C ALA A 92 -3.47 7.28 -9.98
N GLN A 93 -4.12 8.34 -9.47
CA GLN A 93 -5.24 9.01 -10.12
C GLN A 93 -4.87 9.65 -11.47
N GLN A 94 -3.59 9.86 -11.75
CA GLN A 94 -3.06 10.47 -12.98
C GLN A 94 -2.36 9.44 -13.89
N LEU A 95 -2.48 8.15 -13.60
CA LEU A 95 -1.83 7.07 -14.36
C LEU A 95 -1.98 7.24 -15.88
N ALA A 96 -3.19 7.48 -16.37
CA ALA A 96 -3.43 7.56 -17.81
C ALA A 96 -2.81 8.81 -18.47
N ALA A 97 -2.59 9.88 -17.74
CA ALA A 97 -1.96 11.10 -18.22
C ALA A 97 -0.43 11.02 -18.25
N GLU A 98 0.14 10.40 -17.21
CA GLU A 98 1.57 10.45 -16.94
C GLU A 98 2.35 9.23 -17.46
N VAL A 99 1.67 8.09 -17.68
CA VAL A 99 2.30 6.86 -18.14
C VAL A 99 1.78 6.45 -19.50
N ALA A 100 2.67 6.42 -20.50
CA ALA A 100 2.33 6.08 -21.88
C ALA A 100 2.42 4.57 -22.15
N GLY A 101 1.68 4.13 -23.18
CA GLY A 101 1.70 2.76 -23.69
C GLY A 101 0.78 1.81 -22.91
N SER A 102 0.82 0.54 -23.32
CA SER A 102 0.03 -0.53 -22.72
C SER A 102 0.92 -1.51 -21.97
N PHE A 103 0.35 -2.24 -21.02
CA PHE A 103 1.03 -3.19 -20.15
C PHE A 103 0.44 -4.59 -20.27
N ASP A 104 1.28 -5.59 -20.10
CA ASP A 104 0.86 -6.99 -20.00
C ASP A 104 0.38 -7.28 -18.57
N VAL A 105 1.07 -6.70 -17.58
CA VAL A 105 0.72 -6.81 -16.17
C VAL A 105 0.81 -5.43 -15.48
N ILE A 106 -0.20 -5.11 -14.69
CA ILE A 106 -0.17 -4.01 -13.72
C ILE A 106 -0.26 -4.64 -12.34
N PHE A 107 0.67 -4.31 -11.46
CA PHE A 107 0.59 -4.75 -10.08
C PHE A 107 0.68 -3.59 -9.10
N SER A 108 0.14 -3.81 -7.91
CA SER A 108 0.23 -2.88 -6.78
C SER A 108 0.35 -3.65 -5.48
N GLN A 109 1.36 -3.35 -4.68
CA GLN A 109 1.53 -3.95 -3.37
C GLN A 109 1.58 -2.88 -2.27
N SER A 110 0.72 -3.03 -1.26
CA SER A 110 0.66 -2.17 -0.07
C SER A 110 0.42 -0.67 -0.33
N MET A 111 -0.18 -0.29 -1.46
CA MET A 111 -0.43 1.12 -1.81
C MET A 111 -1.91 1.51 -1.76
N LEU A 112 -2.84 0.73 -2.36
CA LEU A 112 -4.23 1.18 -2.57
C LEU A 112 -4.98 1.51 -1.29
N HIS A 113 -4.64 0.91 -0.16
CA HIS A 113 -5.26 1.28 1.11
C HIS A 113 -4.87 2.69 1.62
N TRP A 114 -3.94 3.38 0.98
CA TRP A 114 -3.63 4.79 1.22
C TRP A 114 -4.47 5.75 0.34
N VAL A 115 -5.21 5.22 -0.61
CA VAL A 115 -6.02 6.00 -1.54
C VAL A 115 -7.46 6.08 -1.04
N PRO A 116 -8.12 7.26 -1.07
CA PRO A 116 -9.53 7.37 -0.75
C PRO A 116 -10.39 6.45 -1.62
N TRP A 117 -11.39 5.78 -1.02
CA TRP A 117 -12.27 4.84 -1.75
C TRP A 117 -12.92 5.46 -2.99
N ALA A 118 -13.28 6.73 -2.92
CA ALA A 118 -13.90 7.45 -4.03
C ALA A 118 -13.03 7.50 -5.30
N ASP A 119 -11.70 7.34 -5.17
CA ASP A 119 -10.76 7.41 -6.29
C ASP A 119 -10.49 6.02 -6.92
N HIS A 120 -10.79 4.93 -6.20
CA HIS A 120 -10.52 3.57 -6.68
C HIS A 120 -11.19 3.26 -8.02
N PRO A 121 -12.45 3.64 -8.28
CA PRO A 121 -13.07 3.41 -9.60
C PRO A 121 -12.26 4.05 -10.74
N THR A 122 -11.82 5.30 -10.57
CA THR A 122 -11.04 6.02 -11.57
C THR A 122 -9.68 5.35 -11.80
N ILE A 123 -8.99 4.95 -10.75
CA ILE A 123 -7.69 4.27 -10.84
C ILE A 123 -7.84 2.93 -11.56
N LEU A 124 -8.83 2.12 -11.20
CA LEU A 124 -9.06 0.82 -11.83
C LEU A 124 -9.47 0.96 -13.30
N GLN A 125 -10.29 1.96 -13.65
CA GLN A 125 -10.60 2.29 -15.06
C GLN A 125 -9.34 2.64 -15.86
N GLN A 126 -8.44 3.44 -15.29
CA GLN A 126 -7.16 3.77 -15.93
C GLN A 126 -6.25 2.54 -16.05
N CYS A 127 -6.19 1.69 -15.02
CA CYS A 127 -5.47 0.41 -15.12
C CYS A 127 -6.02 -0.44 -16.26
N ARG A 128 -7.34 -0.59 -16.36
CA ARG A 128 -7.99 -1.35 -17.44
C ARG A 128 -7.67 -0.76 -18.81
N GLN A 129 -7.71 0.56 -18.96
CA GLN A 129 -7.37 1.24 -20.22
C GLN A 129 -5.90 1.05 -20.64
N ARG A 130 -5.02 0.85 -19.67
CA ARG A 130 -3.57 0.66 -19.87
C ARG A 130 -3.16 -0.81 -19.98
N LEU A 131 -4.01 -1.74 -19.59
CA LEU A 131 -3.79 -3.16 -19.83
C LEU A 131 -4.14 -3.55 -21.27
N ARG A 132 -3.36 -4.43 -21.85
CA ARG A 132 -3.72 -5.11 -23.12
C ARG A 132 -4.92 -6.03 -22.89
N PRO A 133 -5.67 -6.39 -23.95
CA PRO A 133 -6.61 -7.52 -23.86
C PRO A 133 -5.91 -8.77 -23.33
N GLY A 134 -6.50 -9.43 -22.35
CA GLY A 134 -5.89 -10.54 -21.62
C GLY A 134 -4.84 -10.15 -20.57
N GLY A 135 -4.50 -8.88 -20.44
CA GLY A 135 -3.53 -8.39 -19.45
C GLY A 135 -4.05 -8.48 -18.02
N ALA A 136 -3.15 -8.64 -17.05
CA ALA A 136 -3.49 -8.92 -15.67
C ALA A 136 -3.33 -7.71 -14.73
N LEU A 137 -4.29 -7.54 -13.83
CA LEU A 137 -4.21 -6.67 -12.67
C LEU A 137 -4.00 -7.53 -11.41
N ARG A 138 -2.89 -7.33 -10.71
CA ARG A 138 -2.55 -8.03 -9.48
C ARG A 138 -2.38 -7.04 -8.32
N VAL A 139 -3.20 -7.15 -7.28
CA VAL A 139 -3.14 -6.25 -6.12
C VAL A 139 -3.09 -7.01 -4.82
N GLU A 140 -2.26 -6.54 -3.89
CA GLU A 140 -2.29 -6.91 -2.48
C GLU A 140 -2.17 -5.66 -1.62
N CYS A 141 -3.11 -5.43 -0.72
CA CYS A 141 -3.08 -4.28 0.19
C CYS A 141 -3.79 -4.59 1.52
N GLY A 142 -3.83 -3.65 2.46
CA GLY A 142 -4.66 -3.77 3.66
C GLY A 142 -6.13 -3.89 3.27
N GLY A 143 -6.80 -4.94 3.72
CA GLY A 143 -8.23 -5.19 3.48
C GLY A 143 -9.11 -4.83 4.67
N GLY A 144 -10.39 -5.10 4.59
CA GLY A 144 -11.34 -4.86 5.69
C GLY A 144 -10.90 -5.54 6.98
N ASP A 145 -11.04 -4.85 8.09
CA ASP A 145 -10.56 -5.26 9.43
C ASP A 145 -9.03 -5.38 9.58
N ASN A 146 -8.23 -4.86 8.65
CA ASN A 146 -6.78 -4.85 8.80
C ASN A 146 -6.37 -4.05 10.04
N VAL A 147 -5.53 -4.64 10.88
CA VAL A 147 -5.02 -4.07 12.14
C VAL A 147 -6.10 -3.37 12.98
N ARG A 148 -7.31 -3.94 13.01
CA ARG A 148 -8.49 -3.37 13.66
C ARG A 148 -8.22 -2.96 15.11
N GLU A 149 -7.43 -3.74 15.84
CA GLU A 149 -7.06 -3.48 17.23
C GLU A 149 -6.25 -2.17 17.34
N VAL A 150 -5.35 -1.93 16.40
CA VAL A 150 -4.54 -0.70 16.35
C VAL A 150 -5.40 0.50 15.96
N VAL A 151 -6.27 0.34 14.96
CA VAL A 151 -7.20 1.40 14.56
C VAL A 151 -8.05 1.83 15.75
N ALA A 152 -8.69 0.88 16.46
CA ALA A 152 -9.51 1.19 17.63
C ALA A 152 -8.71 1.86 18.78
N PHE A 153 -7.46 1.43 18.98
CA PHE A 153 -6.55 2.01 19.96
C PHE A 153 -6.18 3.46 19.63
N LEU A 154 -5.78 3.72 18.37
CA LEU A 154 -5.40 5.06 17.91
C LEU A 154 -6.60 6.00 17.84
N ASP A 155 -7.77 5.54 17.38
CA ASP A 155 -8.99 6.34 17.38
C ASP A 155 -9.40 6.77 18.78
N LYS A 156 -9.31 5.87 19.77
CA LYS A 156 -9.58 6.19 21.18
C LYS A 156 -8.64 7.29 21.68
N ILE A 157 -7.32 7.14 21.48
CA ILE A 157 -6.34 8.15 21.92
C ILE A 157 -6.58 9.47 21.20
N SER A 158 -6.82 9.44 19.87
CA SER A 158 -7.10 10.62 19.08
C SER A 158 -8.29 11.40 19.61
N GLN A 159 -9.38 10.72 19.96
CA GLN A 159 -10.58 11.33 20.53
C GLN A 159 -10.32 11.96 21.90
N GLU A 160 -9.59 11.29 22.77
CA GLU A 160 -9.20 11.81 24.09
C GLU A 160 -8.25 13.01 23.97
N PHE A 161 -7.36 13.00 22.97
CA PHE A 161 -6.32 14.02 22.76
C PHE A 161 -6.86 15.28 22.11
N ALA A 162 -7.68 15.17 21.05
CA ALA A 162 -8.10 16.28 20.20
C ALA A 162 -9.63 16.49 20.13
N GLY A 163 -10.43 15.66 20.79
CA GLY A 163 -11.89 15.80 20.84
C GLY A 163 -12.54 15.81 19.46
N SER A 164 -13.29 16.86 19.15
CA SER A 164 -13.99 17.01 17.86
C SER A 164 -13.04 17.24 16.66
N SER A 165 -11.78 17.54 16.92
CA SER A 165 -10.73 17.71 15.90
C SER A 165 -9.83 16.48 15.79
N ALA A 166 -10.26 15.35 16.35
CA ALA A 166 -9.48 14.11 16.32
C ALA A 166 -9.24 13.63 14.89
N PRO A 167 -7.99 13.29 14.53
CA PRO A 167 -7.72 12.61 13.29
C PRO A 167 -8.41 11.26 13.24
N SER A 168 -8.81 10.83 12.05
CA SER A 168 -9.35 9.50 11.78
C SER A 168 -8.31 8.62 11.12
N ALA A 169 -8.58 7.31 11.09
CA ALA A 169 -7.71 6.37 10.39
C ALA A 169 -7.46 6.81 8.93
N PRO A 170 -6.20 6.96 8.51
CA PRO A 170 -5.86 7.47 7.18
C PRO A 170 -6.03 6.41 6.08
N TRP A 171 -6.40 5.19 6.44
CA TRP A 171 -6.46 4.06 5.53
C TRP A 171 -7.88 3.76 5.04
N THR A 172 -7.95 3.32 3.80
CA THR A 172 -9.12 2.76 3.15
C THR A 172 -9.04 1.24 3.16
N PHE A 173 -9.50 0.58 4.22
CA PHE A 173 -9.55 -0.87 4.31
C PHE A 173 -10.87 -1.40 3.78
N VAL A 174 -10.86 -2.01 2.60
CA VAL A 174 -12.05 -2.47 1.88
C VAL A 174 -12.18 -3.99 1.96
N HIS A 175 -13.40 -4.48 2.19
CA HIS A 175 -13.70 -5.92 2.18
C HIS A 175 -13.68 -6.48 0.75
N ALA A 176 -13.26 -7.75 0.61
CA ALA A 176 -13.13 -8.41 -0.68
C ALA A 176 -14.41 -8.38 -1.53
N GLY A 177 -15.59 -8.50 -0.91
CA GLY A 177 -16.88 -8.44 -1.64
C GLY A 177 -17.11 -7.10 -2.34
N ALA A 178 -16.91 -5.98 -1.63
CA ALA A 178 -17.05 -4.65 -2.23
C ALA A 178 -15.99 -4.39 -3.32
N TYR A 179 -14.81 -4.96 -3.18
CA TYR A 179 -13.77 -4.83 -4.20
C TYR A 179 -14.05 -5.69 -5.43
N LEU A 180 -14.63 -6.89 -5.24
CA LEU A 180 -15.12 -7.75 -6.32
C LEU A 180 -16.21 -7.04 -7.14
N ASP A 181 -17.21 -6.46 -6.47
CA ASP A 181 -18.27 -5.69 -7.12
C ASP A 181 -17.68 -4.54 -7.96
N LEU A 182 -16.73 -3.79 -7.39
CA LEU A 182 -16.08 -2.70 -8.09
C LEU A 182 -15.29 -3.17 -9.33
N LEU A 183 -14.57 -4.30 -9.25
CA LEU A 183 -13.83 -4.85 -10.40
C LEU A 183 -14.79 -5.22 -11.53
N ILE A 184 -15.92 -5.85 -11.21
CA ILE A 184 -16.98 -6.21 -12.17
C ILE A 184 -17.58 -4.94 -12.79
N ASP A 185 -17.91 -3.94 -11.99
CA ASP A 185 -18.51 -2.67 -12.46
C ASP A 185 -17.54 -1.92 -13.41
N VAL A 186 -16.24 -1.97 -13.14
CA VAL A 186 -15.22 -1.39 -14.03
C VAL A 186 -15.01 -2.24 -15.30
N GLY A 187 -15.44 -3.50 -15.29
CA GLY A 187 -15.39 -4.42 -16.44
C GLY A 187 -14.15 -5.31 -16.47
N PHE A 188 -13.54 -5.62 -15.34
CA PHE A 188 -12.54 -6.68 -15.23
C PHE A 188 -13.20 -8.06 -15.19
N ASP A 189 -12.52 -9.05 -15.77
CA ASP A 189 -12.85 -10.47 -15.61
C ASP A 189 -12.11 -11.04 -14.41
N VAL A 190 -12.85 -11.73 -13.53
CA VAL A 190 -12.34 -12.37 -12.33
C VAL A 190 -12.51 -13.89 -12.35
N ALA A 191 -13.04 -14.48 -13.45
CA ALA A 191 -13.36 -15.91 -13.54
C ALA A 191 -12.12 -16.80 -13.40
N ASP A 192 -11.02 -16.42 -14.04
CA ASP A 192 -9.72 -17.10 -13.95
C ASP A 192 -8.79 -16.45 -12.90
N GLY A 193 -9.33 -15.52 -12.12
CA GLY A 193 -8.64 -14.79 -11.07
C GLY A 193 -9.08 -15.17 -9.67
N PHE A 194 -8.89 -14.25 -8.76
CA PHE A 194 -9.39 -14.36 -7.38
C PHE A 194 -9.53 -12.98 -6.73
N VAL A 195 -10.48 -12.88 -5.80
CA VAL A 195 -10.61 -11.73 -4.88
C VAL A 195 -10.96 -12.29 -3.50
N HIS A 196 -10.03 -12.23 -2.57
CA HIS A 196 -10.25 -12.73 -1.21
C HIS A 196 -9.45 -11.95 -0.17
N THR A 197 -9.66 -12.25 1.10
CA THR A 197 -8.84 -11.74 2.18
C THR A 197 -8.01 -12.86 2.81
N VAL A 198 -6.79 -12.51 3.22
CA VAL A 198 -5.92 -13.39 3.99
C VAL A 198 -5.62 -12.73 5.32
N ALA A 199 -6.07 -13.34 6.41
CA ALA A 199 -5.77 -12.88 7.74
C ALA A 199 -4.52 -13.59 8.29
N GLN A 200 -3.61 -12.81 8.84
CA GLN A 200 -2.43 -13.31 9.51
C GLN A 200 -2.22 -12.61 10.84
N ARG A 201 -2.23 -13.37 11.91
CA ARG A 201 -1.87 -12.90 13.23
C ARG A 201 -0.35 -12.87 13.37
N ARG A 202 0.21 -11.78 13.87
CA ARG A 202 1.65 -11.61 14.11
C ARG A 202 1.91 -11.22 15.55
N PRO A 203 2.75 -11.99 16.25
CA PRO A 203 3.24 -11.60 17.56
C PRO A 203 4.34 -10.54 17.42
N PHE A 204 4.30 -9.57 18.30
CA PHE A 204 5.33 -8.57 18.50
C PHE A 204 5.76 -8.57 19.97
N ASP A 205 7.01 -8.26 20.21
CA ASP A 205 7.44 -7.75 21.51
C ASP A 205 7.12 -6.24 21.61
N ARG A 206 7.36 -5.65 22.78
CA ARG A 206 7.01 -4.26 23.03
C ARG A 206 7.76 -3.29 22.11
N ASP A 207 9.05 -3.50 21.90
CA ASP A 207 9.88 -2.59 21.11
C ASP A 207 9.53 -2.69 19.61
N SER A 208 9.27 -3.89 19.13
CA SER A 208 8.85 -4.14 17.76
C SER A 208 7.47 -3.55 17.45
N VAL A 209 6.49 -3.61 18.37
CA VAL A 209 5.19 -2.98 18.14
C VAL A 209 5.30 -1.45 18.17
N ILE A 210 6.11 -0.87 19.05
CA ILE A 210 6.39 0.57 19.04
C ILE A 210 7.06 0.99 17.74
N GLY A 211 8.06 0.26 17.28
CA GLY A 211 8.73 0.52 15.99
C GLY A 211 7.76 0.49 14.82
N TRP A 212 6.87 -0.51 14.78
CA TRP A 212 5.83 -0.61 13.76
C TRP A 212 4.82 0.54 13.85
N LEU A 213 4.29 0.85 15.05
CA LEU A 213 3.37 1.96 15.25
C LEU A 213 3.98 3.28 14.79
N THR A 214 5.22 3.56 15.19
CA THR A 214 5.90 4.82 14.84
C THR A 214 6.12 4.93 13.34
N SER A 215 6.55 3.86 12.67
CA SER A 215 6.88 3.91 11.25
C SER A 215 5.69 3.80 10.31
N GLN A 216 4.56 3.22 10.74
CA GLN A 216 3.45 2.88 9.86
C GLN A 216 2.12 3.55 10.23
N ALA A 217 1.92 3.98 11.46
CA ALA A 217 0.61 4.38 11.94
C ALA A 217 0.58 5.78 12.57
N ILE A 218 1.44 6.07 13.53
CA ILE A 218 1.37 7.30 14.34
C ILE A 218 1.53 8.55 13.46
N GLU A 219 2.53 8.58 12.58
CA GLU A 219 2.77 9.74 11.71
C GLU A 219 1.60 9.98 10.75
N ALA A 220 0.97 8.91 10.27
CA ALA A 220 -0.19 9.01 9.40
C ALA A 220 -1.40 9.64 10.13
N TYR A 221 -1.67 9.23 11.37
CA TYR A 221 -2.69 9.89 12.23
C TYR A 221 -2.31 11.32 12.56
N ALA A 222 -1.03 11.58 12.86
CA ALA A 222 -0.56 12.91 13.25
C ALA A 222 -0.56 13.94 12.11
N THR A 223 -0.70 13.50 10.84
CA THR A 223 -0.68 14.41 9.68
C THR A 223 -1.73 15.52 9.78
N ASP A 224 -2.91 15.20 10.28
CA ASP A 224 -4.02 16.15 10.42
C ASP A 224 -3.95 17.00 11.71
N LEU A 225 -2.98 16.72 12.60
CA LEU A 225 -2.75 17.51 13.80
C LEU A 225 -1.88 18.74 13.52
N ALA A 226 -2.09 19.82 14.28
CA ALA A 226 -1.18 20.95 14.28
C ALA A 226 0.25 20.51 14.65
N ALA A 227 1.25 21.16 14.08
CA ALA A 227 2.65 20.74 14.19
C ALA A 227 3.12 20.57 15.65
N GLU A 228 2.67 21.48 16.54
CA GLU A 228 2.98 21.46 17.97
C GLU A 228 2.31 20.29 18.73
N GLN A 229 1.29 19.67 18.18
CA GLN A 229 0.55 18.55 18.76
C GLN A 229 1.11 17.18 18.39
N ARG A 230 1.88 17.10 17.29
CA ARG A 230 2.34 15.80 16.74
C ARG A 230 3.25 15.03 17.67
N ALA A 231 4.25 15.70 18.26
CA ALA A 231 5.15 15.05 19.21
C ALA A 231 4.43 14.64 20.52
N PRO A 232 3.62 15.50 21.17
CA PRO A 232 2.80 15.09 22.31
C PRO A 232 1.85 13.93 22.00
N PHE A 233 1.22 13.89 20.84
CA PHE A 233 0.37 12.77 20.43
C PHE A 233 1.16 11.45 20.32
N ARG A 234 2.33 11.49 19.66
CA ARG A 234 3.22 10.33 19.57
C ARG A 234 3.61 9.81 20.95
N ASP A 235 4.02 10.71 21.84
CA ASP A 235 4.44 10.35 23.20
C ASP A 235 3.30 9.71 23.98
N GLU A 236 2.07 10.21 23.86
CA GLU A 236 0.87 9.65 24.47
C GLU A 236 0.57 8.23 23.93
N VAL A 237 0.65 8.02 22.62
CA VAL A 237 0.45 6.69 21.99
C VAL A 237 1.49 5.69 22.52
N ILE A 238 2.77 6.09 22.59
CA ILE A 238 3.85 5.22 23.05
C ILE A 238 3.68 4.91 24.56
N ALA A 239 3.30 5.90 25.36
CA ALA A 239 3.07 5.70 26.79
C ALA A 239 1.95 4.68 27.07
N ARG A 240 0.97 4.61 26.19
CA ARG A 240 -0.22 3.75 26.33
C ARG A 240 -0.16 2.44 25.52
N VAL A 241 0.96 2.13 24.89
CA VAL A 241 1.09 0.94 24.02
C VAL A 241 0.72 -0.37 24.72
N ASP A 242 0.87 -0.43 26.05
CA ASP A 242 0.51 -1.60 26.86
C ASP A 242 -1.01 -1.87 26.90
N GLU A 243 -1.87 -0.95 26.43
CA GLU A 243 -3.29 -1.23 26.20
C GLU A 243 -3.52 -2.24 25.04
N LEU A 244 -2.56 -2.39 24.14
CA LEU A 244 -2.57 -3.42 23.09
C LEU A 244 -2.04 -4.78 23.57
N ARG A 245 -1.53 -4.84 24.82
CA ARG A 245 -0.92 -6.06 25.36
C ARG A 245 -1.98 -7.11 25.68
N ARG A 246 -1.74 -8.32 25.23
CA ARG A 246 -2.61 -9.48 25.50
C ARG A 246 -2.32 -10.08 26.86
N PRO A 247 -3.24 -10.92 27.38
CA PRO A 247 -3.05 -11.60 28.68
C PRO A 247 -1.80 -12.50 28.72
N ASP A 248 -1.35 -13.02 27.59
CA ASP A 248 -0.13 -13.84 27.46
C ASP A 248 1.16 -13.00 27.40
N GLY A 249 1.02 -11.67 27.45
CA GLY A 249 2.14 -10.72 27.43
C GLY A 249 2.62 -10.30 26.05
N THR A 250 2.06 -10.85 24.98
CA THR A 250 2.38 -10.48 23.57
C THR A 250 1.57 -9.28 23.08
N TYR A 251 2.01 -8.69 21.97
CA TYR A 251 1.30 -7.64 21.23
C TYR A 251 0.94 -8.18 19.84
N ASP A 252 -0.03 -9.08 19.80
CA ASP A 252 -0.41 -9.70 18.54
C ASP A 252 -1.30 -8.77 17.72
N LEU A 253 -0.84 -8.41 16.52
CA LEU A 253 -1.62 -7.66 15.55
C LEU A 253 -2.18 -8.61 14.49
N THR A 254 -3.44 -8.38 14.11
CA THR A 254 -4.09 -9.13 13.03
C THR A 254 -3.99 -8.33 11.73
N PHE A 255 -3.11 -8.76 10.83
CA PHE A 255 -3.04 -8.20 9.49
C PHE A 255 -4.04 -8.92 8.58
N VAL A 256 -4.96 -8.17 8.00
CA VAL A 256 -5.89 -8.67 6.98
C VAL A 256 -5.50 -8.08 5.65
N ARG A 257 -5.14 -8.93 4.68
CA ARG A 257 -4.73 -8.50 3.35
C ARG A 257 -5.86 -8.79 2.35
N LEU A 258 -6.29 -7.76 1.63
CA LEU A 258 -7.03 -7.91 0.39
C LEU A 258 -6.03 -8.37 -0.67
N ASP A 259 -6.36 -9.46 -1.34
CA ASP A 259 -5.51 -10.17 -2.30
C ASP A 259 -6.33 -10.49 -3.54
N LEU A 260 -5.96 -9.96 -4.70
CA LEU A 260 -6.73 -10.11 -5.92
C LEU A 260 -5.87 -10.27 -7.18
N LEU A 261 -6.41 -11.02 -8.13
CA LEU A 261 -5.97 -11.14 -9.51
C LEU A 261 -7.19 -11.04 -10.41
N ALA A 262 -7.15 -10.15 -11.39
CA ALA A 262 -8.22 -9.94 -12.37
C ALA A 262 -7.62 -9.69 -13.75
N PHE A 263 -8.41 -9.85 -14.81
CA PHE A 263 -7.93 -9.74 -16.17
C PHE A 263 -8.73 -8.70 -16.97
N ASN A 264 -8.07 -8.01 -17.88
CA ASN A 264 -8.73 -7.16 -18.85
C ASN A 264 -9.25 -8.05 -20.01
N PRO A 265 -10.59 -8.16 -20.21
CA PRO A 265 -11.14 -9.01 -21.27
C PRO A 265 -10.77 -8.55 -22.67
#